data_5310763117d23d30367b2902ae602d82
#
_entry.id   5310763117d23d30367b2902ae602d82
#
_cell.length_a   1.000
_cell.length_b   1.000
_cell.length_c   1.000
_cell.angle_alpha   90.00
_cell.angle_beta   90.00
_cell.angle_gamma   90.00
#
_symmetry.space_group_name_H-M   'P 1'
#
loop_
_entity.id
_entity.type
_entity.pdbx_description
1 polymer ?
#
loop_
_entity_poly.entity_id
_entity_poly.type
_entity_poly.pdbx_seq_one_letter_code
_entity_poly.pdbx_strand_id
1 'polypeptide(L)'
;LLGYGAFTDATHPTSPRADAKYITMAMNTAIERAGINKEQIGYINAHGTSTPGGDGIECFGIKTVFGEKAYKIPISSSKSAFAHTLSAAGAIELIVALESVRRGKIHPTINCENTDTDVKYHINFKEEQIRTFQPCDLDYVREGFREAKVDYALSNSFGFFGHDISWIIGKYKSD
;
A
#
# COMPACT_ATOMS: atom_id res chain seq x y z
N LEU A 1 1.00 11.58 -13.04
CA LEU A 1 1.91 10.51 -12.62
C LEU A 1 3.34 11.02 -12.60
N LEU A 2 4.08 10.76 -11.53
CA LEU A 2 5.43 11.28 -11.36
C LEU A 2 6.49 10.17 -11.41
N GLY A 3 6.20 9.01 -10.83
CA GLY A 3 7.14 7.90 -10.81
C GLY A 3 6.45 6.57 -10.57
N TYR A 4 7.14 5.49 -10.89
CA TYR A 4 6.71 4.13 -10.58
C TYR A 4 7.89 3.22 -10.31
N GLY A 5 7.66 2.19 -9.49
CA GLY A 5 8.56 1.06 -9.29
C GLY A 5 7.82 -0.23 -9.61
N ALA A 6 8.43 -1.12 -10.37
CA ALA A 6 7.86 -2.42 -10.72
C ALA A 6 8.94 -3.49 -10.58
N PHE A 7 8.62 -4.53 -9.83
CA PHE A 7 9.49 -5.66 -9.56
C PHE A 7 8.71 -6.97 -9.64
N THR A 8 9.43 -8.06 -9.74
CA THR A 8 8.84 -9.40 -9.71
C THR A 8 9.42 -10.19 -8.57
N ASP A 9 8.55 -10.57 -7.63
CA ASP A 9 8.85 -11.53 -6.57
C ASP A 9 8.58 -12.94 -7.08
N ALA A 10 9.63 -13.67 -7.42
CA ALA A 10 9.52 -15.04 -7.96
C ALA A 10 9.46 -16.11 -6.84
N THR A 11 8.97 -15.78 -5.65
CA THR A 11 8.98 -16.69 -4.49
C THR A 11 7.82 -17.67 -4.51
N HIS A 12 6.61 -17.19 -4.79
CA HIS A 12 5.39 -18.01 -4.74
C HIS A 12 4.33 -17.48 -5.72
N PRO A 13 3.47 -18.37 -6.30
CA PRO A 13 2.45 -17.91 -7.27
C PRO A 13 1.41 -16.93 -6.72
N THR A 14 1.03 -17.06 -5.44
CA THR A 14 -0.10 -16.31 -4.89
C THR A 14 0.20 -15.59 -3.58
N SER A 15 1.40 -15.77 -3.02
CA SER A 15 1.76 -15.19 -1.73
C SER A 15 2.96 -14.26 -1.88
N PRO A 16 2.90 -13.06 -1.34
CA PRO A 16 4.03 -12.16 -1.37
C PRO A 16 5.17 -12.68 -0.48
N ARG A 17 6.37 -12.25 -0.78
CA ARG A 17 7.58 -12.61 -0.02
C ARG A 17 7.49 -12.03 1.40
N ALA A 18 7.72 -12.89 2.40
CA ALA A 18 7.54 -12.55 3.80
C ALA A 18 8.45 -11.43 4.33
N ASP A 19 9.58 -11.14 3.67
CA ASP A 19 10.49 -10.05 4.03
C ASP A 19 10.11 -8.72 3.34
N ALA A 20 9.01 -8.67 2.58
CA ALA A 20 8.52 -7.53 1.82
C ALA A 20 9.58 -6.87 0.90
N LYS A 21 10.62 -7.61 0.51
CA LYS A 21 11.77 -7.04 -0.21
C LYS A 21 11.36 -6.30 -1.48
N TYR A 22 10.59 -6.95 -2.35
CA TYR A 22 10.24 -6.36 -3.66
C TYR A 22 9.16 -5.30 -3.55
N ILE A 23 8.21 -5.44 -2.61
CA ILE A 23 7.26 -4.39 -2.22
C ILE A 23 8.00 -3.13 -1.77
N THR A 24 8.99 -3.28 -0.88
CA THR A 24 9.84 -2.19 -0.40
C THR A 24 10.64 -1.55 -1.54
N MET A 25 11.22 -2.36 -2.43
CA MET A 25 11.93 -1.87 -3.62
C MET A 25 11.00 -1.11 -4.56
N ALA A 26 9.77 -1.58 -4.79
CA ALA A 26 8.79 -0.91 -5.64
C ALA A 26 8.45 0.48 -5.12
N MET A 27 8.15 0.60 -3.81
CA MET A 27 7.86 1.88 -3.18
C MET A 27 9.05 2.85 -3.25
N ASN A 28 10.26 2.41 -2.87
CA ASN A 28 11.46 3.24 -2.89
C ASN A 28 11.79 3.73 -4.31
N THR A 29 11.75 2.84 -5.30
CA THR A 29 12.01 3.19 -6.70
C THR A 29 10.96 4.17 -7.25
N ALA A 30 9.69 4.00 -6.88
CA ALA A 30 8.64 4.94 -7.27
C ALA A 30 8.90 6.35 -6.72
N ILE A 31 9.29 6.46 -5.45
CA ILE A 31 9.62 7.72 -4.79
C ILE A 31 10.85 8.37 -5.43
N GLU A 32 11.92 7.60 -5.64
CA GLU A 32 13.15 8.06 -6.29
C GLU A 32 12.89 8.61 -7.69
N ARG A 33 12.16 7.84 -8.53
CA ARG A 33 11.82 8.26 -9.90
C ARG A 33 10.87 9.45 -9.96
N ALA A 34 10.06 9.65 -8.92
CA ALA A 34 9.23 10.85 -8.79
C ALA A 34 10.03 12.10 -8.41
N GLY A 35 11.30 11.96 -8.02
CA GLY A 35 12.15 13.07 -7.59
C GLY A 35 11.68 13.75 -6.31
N ILE A 36 11.03 13.02 -5.41
CA ILE A 36 10.50 13.55 -4.15
C ILE A 36 11.12 12.84 -2.95
N ASN A 37 11.00 13.46 -1.78
CA ASN A 37 11.35 12.81 -0.52
C ASN A 37 10.15 12.02 0.01
N LYS A 38 10.41 10.88 0.67
CA LYS A 38 9.36 10.04 1.28
C LYS A 38 8.51 10.78 2.31
N GLU A 39 9.06 11.79 2.96
CA GLU A 39 8.36 12.66 3.92
C GLU A 39 7.25 13.49 3.29
N GLN A 40 7.27 13.66 1.96
CA GLN A 40 6.25 14.41 1.21
C GLN A 40 5.02 13.58 0.88
N ILE A 41 5.08 12.25 1.06
CA ILE A 41 3.91 11.38 0.87
C ILE A 41 2.87 11.71 1.94
N GLY A 42 1.70 12.13 1.49
CA GLY A 42 0.56 12.52 2.32
C GLY A 42 -0.57 11.50 2.37
N TYR A 43 -0.51 10.43 1.56
CA TYR A 43 -1.51 9.39 1.49
C TYR A 43 -0.95 8.13 0.84
N ILE A 44 -1.39 6.97 1.33
CA ILE A 44 -1.14 5.67 0.69
C ILE A 44 -2.48 5.00 0.37
N ASN A 45 -2.73 4.73 -0.91
CA ASN A 45 -3.77 3.79 -1.33
C ASN A 45 -3.15 2.40 -1.34
N ALA A 46 -3.47 1.60 -0.33
CA ALA A 46 -2.88 0.30 -0.13
C ALA A 46 -3.46 -0.76 -1.09
N HIS A 47 -2.67 -1.76 -1.41
CA HIS A 47 -3.18 -2.98 -2.04
C HIS A 47 -4.27 -3.62 -1.19
N GLY A 48 -4.03 -3.81 0.12
CA GLY A 48 -5.03 -4.06 1.16
C GLY A 48 -6.16 -5.00 0.77
N THR A 49 -5.85 -6.28 0.55
CA THR A 49 -6.80 -7.29 0.08
C THR A 49 -7.58 -7.99 1.19
N SER A 50 -7.29 -7.67 2.44
CA SER A 50 -7.85 -8.35 3.61
C SER A 50 -7.53 -9.86 3.63
N THR A 51 -6.31 -10.20 3.24
CA THR A 51 -5.81 -11.58 3.30
C THR A 51 -4.85 -11.77 4.47
N PRO A 52 -4.82 -12.95 5.12
CA PRO A 52 -4.05 -13.18 6.34
C PRO A 52 -2.56 -12.85 6.26
N GLY A 53 -1.95 -12.97 5.08
CA GLY A 53 -0.53 -12.65 4.89
C GLY A 53 -0.29 -11.33 4.17
N GLY A 54 -1.18 -10.96 3.26
CA GLY A 54 -0.99 -9.81 2.37
C GLY A 54 -0.89 -8.49 3.11
N ASP A 55 -1.87 -8.18 3.95
CA ASP A 55 -1.96 -6.91 4.66
C ASP A 55 -0.81 -6.72 5.66
N GLY A 56 -0.45 -7.80 6.38
CA GLY A 56 0.66 -7.76 7.31
C GLY A 56 2.02 -7.52 6.64
N ILE A 57 2.24 -8.15 5.47
CA ILE A 57 3.45 -7.96 4.68
C ILE A 57 3.51 -6.55 4.09
N GLU A 58 2.40 -6.03 3.57
CA GLU A 58 2.33 -4.65 3.08
C GLU A 58 2.59 -3.65 4.20
N CYS A 59 1.95 -3.83 5.36
CA CYS A 59 2.16 -3.01 6.55
C CYS A 59 3.64 -3.00 6.98
N PHE A 60 4.29 -4.16 7.00
CA PHE A 60 5.72 -4.28 7.29
C PHE A 60 6.58 -3.55 6.24
N GLY A 61 6.25 -3.68 4.96
CA GLY A 61 6.92 -2.96 3.87
C GLY A 61 6.79 -1.44 4.02
N ILE A 62 5.60 -0.93 4.32
CA ILE A 62 5.35 0.49 4.56
C ILE A 62 6.17 0.99 5.76
N LYS A 63 6.17 0.26 6.88
CA LYS A 63 6.99 0.60 8.05
C LYS A 63 8.49 0.62 7.71
N THR A 64 8.95 -0.32 6.90
CA THR A 64 10.36 -0.40 6.46
C THR A 64 10.77 0.81 5.62
N VAL A 65 9.91 1.26 4.70
CA VAL A 65 10.20 2.42 3.83
C VAL A 65 10.13 3.73 4.61
N PHE A 66 9.07 3.93 5.38
CA PHE A 66 8.75 5.24 5.97
C PHE A 66 9.22 5.41 7.42
N GLY A 67 9.60 4.33 8.13
CA GLY A 67 9.98 4.39 9.55
C GLY A 67 8.87 5.03 10.40
N GLU A 68 9.23 5.93 11.30
CA GLU A 68 8.28 6.65 12.16
C GLU A 68 7.24 7.48 11.40
N LYS A 69 7.55 7.88 10.17
CA LYS A 69 6.60 8.59 9.31
C LYS A 69 5.42 7.71 8.90
N ALA A 70 5.59 6.37 8.83
CA ALA A 70 4.52 5.44 8.48
C ALA A 70 3.27 5.62 9.33
N TYR A 71 3.43 5.88 10.62
CA TYR A 71 2.35 6.07 11.60
C TYR A 71 1.59 7.41 11.44
N LYS A 72 2.04 8.28 10.56
CA LYS A 72 1.47 9.61 10.30
C LYS A 72 0.93 9.77 8.88
N ILE A 73 1.04 8.75 8.07
CA ILE A 73 0.52 8.77 6.70
C ILE A 73 -0.86 8.12 6.73
N PRO A 74 -1.94 8.82 6.37
CA PRO A 74 -3.25 8.20 6.22
C PRO A 74 -3.21 7.10 5.15
N ILE A 75 -3.80 5.95 5.47
CA ILE A 75 -3.85 4.78 4.59
C ILE A 75 -5.29 4.34 4.42
N SER A 76 -5.68 3.97 3.21
CA SER A 76 -6.94 3.26 2.97
C SER A 76 -6.83 2.31 1.78
N SER A 77 -7.73 1.33 1.73
CA SER A 77 -7.88 0.43 0.58
C SER A 77 -9.25 0.63 -0.07
N SER A 78 -9.26 0.96 -1.34
CA SER A 78 -10.48 1.12 -2.12
C SER A 78 -11.17 -0.21 -2.45
N LYS A 79 -10.48 -1.33 -2.29
CA LYS A 79 -11.06 -2.68 -2.47
C LYS A 79 -12.21 -2.95 -1.53
N SER A 80 -12.24 -2.33 -0.36
CA SER A 80 -13.37 -2.42 0.57
C SER A 80 -14.70 -1.93 -0.04
N ALA A 81 -14.64 -0.97 -0.97
CA ALA A 81 -15.82 -0.38 -1.63
C ALA A 81 -16.12 -1.01 -3.00
N PHE A 82 -15.08 -1.39 -3.76
CA PHE A 82 -15.24 -1.84 -5.15
C PHE A 82 -15.01 -3.34 -5.34
N ALA A 83 -14.66 -4.07 -4.28
CA ALA A 83 -14.11 -5.42 -4.30
C ALA A 83 -12.75 -5.49 -5.03
N HIS A 84 -12.12 -6.67 -5.02
CA HIS A 84 -10.89 -6.89 -5.76
C HIS A 84 -11.18 -7.20 -7.21
N THR A 85 -11.09 -6.20 -8.08
CA THR A 85 -11.41 -6.33 -9.51
C THR A 85 -10.26 -6.94 -10.34
N LEU A 86 -9.31 -7.62 -9.68
CA LEU A 86 -8.18 -8.32 -10.31
C LEU A 86 -7.38 -7.39 -11.24
N SER A 87 -7.37 -7.68 -12.54
CA SER A 87 -6.57 -6.92 -13.52
C SER A 87 -6.96 -5.45 -13.64
N ALA A 88 -8.18 -5.07 -13.27
CA ALA A 88 -8.63 -3.67 -13.28
C ALA A 88 -8.32 -2.93 -11.96
N ALA A 89 -7.95 -3.64 -10.89
CA ALA A 89 -7.80 -3.06 -9.55
C ALA A 89 -6.80 -1.91 -9.53
N GLY A 90 -5.61 -2.10 -10.07
CA GLY A 90 -4.57 -1.08 -10.08
C GLY A 90 -4.97 0.20 -10.81
N ALA A 91 -5.74 0.10 -11.90
CA ALA A 91 -6.23 1.27 -12.62
C ALA A 91 -7.29 2.05 -11.81
N ILE A 92 -8.22 1.35 -11.16
CA ILE A 92 -9.22 1.96 -10.28
C ILE A 92 -8.54 2.64 -9.10
N GLU A 93 -7.61 1.97 -8.45
CA GLU A 93 -6.85 2.47 -7.31
C GLU A 93 -6.03 3.71 -7.65
N LEU A 94 -5.44 3.74 -8.85
CA LEU A 94 -4.72 4.90 -9.35
C LEU A 94 -5.64 6.11 -9.53
N ILE A 95 -6.85 5.91 -10.08
CA ILE A 95 -7.87 6.96 -10.23
C ILE A 95 -8.31 7.47 -8.84
N VAL A 96 -8.54 6.57 -7.89
CA VAL A 96 -8.92 6.94 -6.52
C VAL A 96 -7.82 7.76 -5.83
N ALA A 97 -6.57 7.37 -5.97
CA ALA A 97 -5.43 8.12 -5.43
C ALA A 97 -5.30 9.50 -6.11
N LEU A 98 -5.51 9.59 -7.42
CA LEU A 98 -5.53 10.85 -8.17
C LEU A 98 -6.65 11.78 -7.66
N GLU A 99 -7.86 11.25 -7.46
CA GLU A 99 -8.98 12.03 -6.92
C GLU A 99 -8.71 12.49 -5.49
N SER A 100 -8.02 11.69 -4.68
CA SER A 100 -7.61 12.09 -3.33
C SER A 100 -6.64 13.27 -3.35
N VAL A 101 -5.65 13.26 -4.25
CA VAL A 101 -4.73 14.40 -4.48
C VAL A 101 -5.49 15.63 -4.98
N ARG A 102 -6.40 15.45 -5.95
CA ARG A 102 -7.15 16.55 -6.57
C ARG A 102 -8.10 17.22 -5.59
N ARG A 103 -8.81 16.44 -4.77
CA ARG A 103 -9.88 16.93 -3.89
C ARG A 103 -9.40 17.24 -2.48
N GLY A 104 -8.23 16.77 -2.06
CA GLY A 104 -7.81 16.85 -0.66
C GLY A 104 -8.70 16.01 0.27
N LYS A 105 -9.23 14.88 -0.23
CA LYS A 105 -10.12 13.99 0.51
C LYS A 105 -9.69 12.55 0.33
N ILE A 106 -9.53 11.85 1.44
CA ILE A 106 -9.16 10.43 1.47
C ILE A 106 -10.41 9.61 1.81
N HIS A 107 -10.72 8.61 1.01
CA HIS A 107 -11.83 7.71 1.26
C HIS A 107 -11.53 6.74 2.41
N PRO A 108 -12.54 6.24 3.11
CA PRO A 108 -12.34 5.23 4.15
C PRO A 108 -12.11 3.83 3.55
N THR A 109 -11.45 2.98 4.34
CA THR A 109 -11.58 1.53 4.22
C THR A 109 -12.83 1.14 4.99
N ILE A 110 -13.93 0.84 4.30
CA ILE A 110 -15.17 0.40 4.92
C ILE A 110 -15.05 -1.04 5.42
N ASN A 111 -15.86 -1.44 6.42
CA ASN A 111 -15.82 -2.76 7.06
C ASN A 111 -14.44 -3.08 7.68
N CYS A 112 -13.79 -2.07 8.25
CA CYS A 112 -12.48 -2.18 8.89
C CYS A 112 -12.58 -1.79 10.37
N GLU A 113 -13.48 -2.45 11.10
CA GLU A 113 -13.72 -2.19 12.53
C GLU A 113 -12.54 -2.65 13.39
N ASN A 114 -11.93 -3.77 12.99
CA ASN A 114 -10.78 -4.35 13.68
C ASN A 114 -9.58 -4.41 12.76
N THR A 115 -8.41 -4.06 13.27
CA THR A 115 -7.13 -4.24 12.58
C THR A 115 -6.44 -5.51 13.09
N ASP A 116 -5.64 -6.15 12.23
CA ASP A 116 -4.87 -7.32 12.62
C ASP A 116 -3.81 -6.93 13.65
N THR A 117 -3.88 -7.51 14.86
CA THR A 117 -2.93 -7.28 15.95
C THR A 117 -1.81 -8.30 15.96
N ASP A 118 -2.08 -9.53 15.48
CA ASP A 118 -1.14 -10.64 15.45
C ASP A 118 -1.15 -11.30 14.06
N VAL A 119 -0.30 -10.83 13.17
CA VAL A 119 -0.18 -11.41 11.84
C VAL A 119 0.85 -12.53 11.86
N LYS A 120 0.37 -13.76 11.74
CA LYS A 120 1.21 -14.96 11.58
C LYS A 120 1.18 -15.39 10.13
N TYR A 121 2.33 -15.53 9.51
CA TYR A 121 2.46 -15.92 8.12
C TYR A 121 3.45 -17.07 7.96
N HIS A 122 3.06 -18.09 7.21
CA HIS A 122 3.95 -19.21 6.86
C HIS A 122 4.88 -18.80 5.72
N ILE A 123 6.18 -18.73 5.98
CA ILE A 123 7.19 -18.27 5.01
C ILE A 123 7.43 -19.30 3.90
N ASN A 124 7.23 -20.58 4.22
CA ASN A 124 7.32 -21.69 3.28
C ASN A 124 6.21 -22.70 3.61
N PHE A 125 5.82 -23.52 2.64
CA PHE A 125 4.84 -24.61 2.80
C PHE A 125 5.23 -25.68 3.85
N LYS A 126 6.39 -25.51 4.52
CA LYS A 126 6.79 -26.32 5.65
C LYS A 126 6.30 -25.61 6.91
N GLU A 127 5.50 -26.30 7.70
CA GLU A 127 4.87 -25.84 8.95
C GLU A 127 5.85 -25.25 9.99
N GLU A 128 7.15 -25.36 9.76
CA GLU A 128 8.20 -25.01 10.73
C GLU A 128 8.64 -23.54 10.70
N GLN A 129 8.19 -22.72 9.74
CA GLN A 129 8.62 -21.32 9.65
C GLN A 129 7.43 -20.36 9.66
N ILE A 130 6.92 -20.11 10.84
CA ILE A 130 5.93 -19.06 11.08
C ILE A 130 6.68 -17.75 11.37
N ARG A 131 6.43 -16.71 10.57
CA ARG A 131 6.88 -15.35 10.91
C ARG A 131 5.71 -14.59 11.52
N THR A 132 5.93 -14.05 12.70
CA THR A 132 5.00 -13.10 13.30
C THR A 132 5.41 -11.71 12.84
N PHE A 133 4.50 -10.99 12.17
CA PHE A 133 4.70 -9.59 11.82
C PHE A 133 4.24 -8.69 12.96
N GLN A 134 4.78 -7.48 12.97
CA GLN A 134 4.25 -6.43 13.83
C GLN A 134 2.78 -6.14 13.48
N PRO A 135 1.98 -5.70 14.46
CA PRO A 135 0.58 -5.44 14.24
C PRO A 135 0.35 -4.40 13.13
N CYS A 136 -0.77 -4.52 12.45
CA CYS A 136 -1.26 -3.53 11.51
C CYS A 136 -1.85 -2.35 12.30
N ASP A 137 -0.99 -1.47 12.80
CA ASP A 137 -1.28 -0.35 13.71
C ASP A 137 -1.02 1.03 13.10
N LEU A 138 -1.03 1.12 11.76
CA LEU A 138 -0.85 2.37 11.03
C LEU A 138 -2.11 3.24 11.06
N ASP A 139 -2.03 4.45 10.51
CA ASP A 139 -3.14 5.40 10.47
C ASP A 139 -4.16 5.06 9.38
N TYR A 140 -5.01 4.07 9.64
CA TYR A 140 -6.07 3.68 8.70
C TYR A 140 -7.27 4.63 8.77
N VAL A 141 -7.68 5.16 7.60
CA VAL A 141 -8.93 5.91 7.47
C VAL A 141 -10.09 4.92 7.46
N ARG A 142 -10.88 4.86 8.53
CA ARG A 142 -11.95 3.87 8.72
C ARG A 142 -13.35 4.47 8.73
N GLU A 143 -13.48 5.72 9.16
CA GLU A 143 -14.76 6.38 9.33
C GLU A 143 -14.86 7.60 8.41
N GLY A 144 -15.78 7.55 7.44
CA GLY A 144 -16.06 8.65 6.54
C GLY A 144 -14.85 9.12 5.72
N PHE A 145 -15.04 10.14 4.92
CA PHE A 145 -13.94 10.79 4.21
C PHE A 145 -13.13 11.65 5.17
N ARG A 146 -11.80 11.52 5.09
CA ARG A 146 -10.88 12.39 5.83
C ARG A 146 -10.39 13.51 4.92
N GLU A 147 -10.56 14.74 5.34
CA GLU A 147 -9.93 15.88 4.68
C GLU A 147 -8.45 15.93 5.04
N ALA A 148 -7.60 16.06 4.04
CA ALA A 148 -6.16 16.12 4.22
C ALA A 148 -5.51 16.88 3.06
N LYS A 149 -4.44 17.60 3.36
CA LYS A 149 -3.59 18.13 2.29
C LYS A 149 -2.73 17.01 1.73
N VAL A 150 -3.08 16.53 0.53
CA VAL A 150 -2.37 15.47 -0.17
C VAL A 150 -1.71 16.07 -1.40
N ASP A 151 -0.43 16.43 -1.30
CA ASP A 151 0.34 16.91 -2.46
C ASP A 151 0.89 15.72 -3.27
N TYR A 152 1.20 14.61 -2.60
CA TYR A 152 1.67 13.36 -3.21
C TYR A 152 0.99 12.15 -2.56
N ALA A 153 0.54 11.23 -3.38
CA ALA A 153 0.01 9.94 -2.96
C ALA A 153 0.84 8.80 -3.54
N LEU A 154 0.94 7.72 -2.79
CA LEU A 154 1.49 6.45 -3.23
C LEU A 154 0.33 5.46 -3.41
N SER A 155 0.30 4.71 -4.51
CA SER A 155 -0.66 3.64 -4.77
C SER A 155 0.09 2.34 -4.99
N ASN A 156 -0.23 1.31 -4.18
CA ASN A 156 0.35 -0.01 -4.24
C ASN A 156 -0.58 -1.01 -4.93
N SER A 157 -0.04 -1.82 -5.82
CA SER A 157 -0.75 -2.91 -6.46
C SER A 157 0.17 -4.12 -6.54
N PHE A 158 -0.20 -5.19 -5.81
CA PHE A 158 0.55 -6.44 -5.76
C PHE A 158 -0.28 -7.55 -6.39
N GLY A 159 0.31 -8.31 -7.27
CA GLY A 159 -0.38 -9.31 -8.07
C GLY A 159 0.18 -10.71 -7.89
N PHE A 160 -0.62 -11.69 -8.29
CA PHE A 160 -0.16 -13.07 -8.39
C PHE A 160 1.08 -13.17 -9.26
N PHE A 161 1.86 -14.22 -9.04
CA PHE A 161 3.17 -14.43 -9.66
C PHE A 161 4.21 -13.36 -9.32
N GLY A 162 3.98 -12.61 -8.22
CA GLY A 162 4.92 -11.69 -7.64
C GLY A 162 5.03 -10.35 -8.35
N HIS A 163 3.99 -9.87 -8.98
CA HIS A 163 3.99 -8.53 -9.56
C HIS A 163 3.83 -7.48 -8.47
N ASP A 164 4.90 -6.79 -8.12
CA ASP A 164 4.92 -5.74 -7.10
C ASP A 164 5.11 -4.38 -7.78
N ILE A 165 4.07 -3.55 -7.76
CA ILE A 165 4.06 -2.25 -8.42
C ILE A 165 3.61 -1.17 -7.45
N SER A 166 4.34 -0.06 -7.43
CA SER A 166 3.97 1.16 -6.70
C SER A 166 4.02 2.36 -7.63
N TRP A 167 3.06 3.28 -7.48
CA TRP A 167 2.95 4.51 -8.26
C TRP A 167 2.98 5.73 -7.37
N ILE A 168 3.60 6.82 -7.83
CA ILE A 168 3.51 8.14 -7.22
C ILE A 168 2.66 9.06 -8.09
N ILE A 169 1.64 9.62 -7.45
CA ILE A 169 0.75 10.63 -8.01
C ILE A 169 1.03 11.95 -7.29
N GLY A 170 1.20 13.02 -8.03
CA GLY A 170 1.38 14.35 -7.46
C GLY A 170 0.37 15.34 -7.99
N LYS A 171 0.16 16.41 -7.25
CA LYS A 171 -0.68 17.54 -7.67
C LYS A 171 -0.06 18.19 -8.90
N TYR A 172 -0.88 18.41 -9.92
CA TYR A 172 -0.43 19.17 -11.09
C TYR A 172 -0.15 20.62 -10.67
N LYS A 173 1.03 21.10 -11.03
CA LYS A 173 1.39 22.51 -10.91
C LYS A 173 1.35 23.08 -12.32
N SER A 174 0.42 24.00 -12.59
CA SER A 174 0.53 24.85 -13.78
C SER A 174 1.68 25.81 -13.55
N ASP A 175 2.58 25.88 -14.50
CA ASP A 175 3.60 26.92 -14.57
C ASP A 175 2.95 28.32 -14.61
#